data_5a2a20b0297bbebc2587f21e43ced5bb
#
_entry.id   5a2a20b0297bbebc2587f21e43ced5bb
#
_cell.length_a   1.000
_cell.length_b   1.000
_cell.length_c   1.000
_cell.angle_alpha   90.00
_cell.angle_beta   90.00
_cell.angle_gamma   90.00
#
_symmetry.space_group_name_H-M   'P 1'
#
loop_
_entity.id
_entity.type
_entity.pdbx_description
1 polymer ?
#
loop_
_entity_poly.entity_id
_entity_poly.type
_entity_poly.pdbx_seq_one_letter_code
_entity_poly.pdbx_strand_id
1 'polypeptide(L)'
;MLKSAIEDFEKDRYEEALPLFEKLAREGNAEAMYYLGMMYYEGWGVDKDLDKAIEWWKRANRRGSLDAKYMLQTICSTSSVFARE
;
A
#
# COMPACT_ATOMS: atom_id res chain seq x y z
N MET A 1 -10.90 13.76 3.29
CA MET A 1 -10.24 13.17 2.11
C MET A 1 -9.88 11.70 2.28
N LEU A 2 -9.25 11.37 3.39
CA LEU A 2 -8.92 9.95 3.62
C LEU A 2 -10.16 9.07 3.67
N LYS A 3 -11.19 9.52 4.35
CA LYS A 3 -12.43 8.78 4.45
C LYS A 3 -13.07 8.55 3.08
N SER A 4 -13.06 9.57 2.23
CA SER A 4 -13.61 9.45 0.88
C SER A 4 -12.79 8.47 0.04
N ALA A 5 -11.46 8.51 0.18
CA ALA A 5 -10.59 7.59 -0.53
C ALA A 5 -10.84 6.15 -0.10
N ILE A 6 -11.01 5.92 1.19
CA ILE A 6 -11.31 4.58 1.73
C ILE A 6 -12.67 4.10 1.24
N GLU A 7 -13.67 4.98 1.20
CA GLU A 7 -14.99 4.62 0.69
C GLU A 7 -14.91 4.17 -0.77
N ASP A 8 -14.18 4.92 -1.59
CA ASP A 8 -14.00 4.56 -3.00
C ASP A 8 -13.27 3.23 -3.12
N PHE A 9 -12.26 3.02 -2.29
CA PHE A 9 -11.52 1.76 -2.26
C PHE A 9 -12.44 0.58 -1.93
N GLU A 10 -13.29 0.74 -0.94
CA GLU A 10 -14.21 -0.31 -0.51
C GLU A 10 -15.28 -0.62 -1.56
N LYS A 11 -15.61 0.36 -2.39
CA LYS A 11 -16.58 0.19 -3.47
C LYS A 11 -15.92 -0.21 -4.78
N ASP A 12 -14.66 -0.60 -4.74
CA ASP A 12 -13.88 -1.01 -5.91
C ASP A 12 -13.68 0.12 -6.93
N ARG A 13 -13.74 1.37 -6.48
CA ARG A 13 -13.49 2.53 -7.32
C ARG A 13 -12.03 2.92 -7.23
N TYR A 14 -11.16 2.01 -7.66
CA TYR A 14 -9.73 2.16 -7.46
C TYR A 14 -9.14 3.34 -8.24
N GLU A 15 -9.59 3.55 -9.47
CA GLU A 15 -9.08 4.66 -10.27
C GLU A 15 -9.40 6.01 -9.66
N GLU A 16 -10.55 6.12 -8.99
CA GLU A 16 -10.95 7.34 -8.31
C GLU A 16 -10.23 7.50 -6.98
N ALA A 17 -10.01 6.39 -6.28
CA ALA A 17 -9.33 6.41 -4.98
C ALA A 17 -7.83 6.70 -5.13
N LEU A 18 -7.22 6.25 -6.22
CA LEU A 18 -5.78 6.35 -6.40
C LEU A 18 -5.22 7.77 -6.23
N PRO A 19 -5.73 8.80 -6.93
CA PRO A 19 -5.18 10.14 -6.77
C PRO A 19 -5.35 10.69 -5.37
N LEU A 20 -6.42 10.31 -4.67
CA LEU A 20 -6.64 10.73 -3.29
C LEU A 20 -5.61 10.12 -2.36
N PHE A 21 -5.36 8.81 -2.50
CA PHE A 21 -4.34 8.15 -1.70
C PHE A 21 -2.93 8.68 -2.02
N GLU A 22 -2.65 8.94 -3.29
CA GLU A 22 -1.35 9.49 -3.68
C GLU A 22 -1.10 10.84 -3.01
N LYS A 23 -2.10 11.71 -3.04
CA LYS A 23 -1.98 13.02 -2.42
C LYS A 23 -1.74 12.91 -0.91
N LEU A 24 -2.56 12.10 -0.25
CA LEU A 24 -2.45 11.92 1.20
C LEU A 24 -1.14 11.25 1.59
N ALA A 25 -0.67 10.30 0.79
CA ALA A 25 0.59 9.63 1.04
C ALA A 25 1.77 10.60 0.94
N ARG A 26 1.73 11.50 -0.05
CA ARG A 26 2.77 12.53 -0.19
C ARG A 26 2.76 13.49 0.98
N GLU A 27 1.60 13.69 1.60
CA GLU A 27 1.47 14.53 2.79
C GLU A 27 1.89 13.83 4.07
N GLY A 28 2.29 12.56 3.97
CA GLY A 28 2.81 11.82 5.10
C GLY A 28 1.79 10.96 5.84
N ASN A 29 0.60 10.76 5.26
CA ASN A 29 -0.43 9.96 5.89
C ASN A 29 -0.10 8.46 5.77
N ALA A 30 0.16 7.82 6.90
CA ALA A 30 0.59 6.41 6.92
C ALA A 30 -0.49 5.46 6.38
N GLU A 31 -1.76 5.69 6.71
CA GLU A 31 -2.84 4.86 6.19
C GLU A 31 -2.94 4.94 4.68
N ALA A 32 -2.82 6.15 4.14
CA ALA A 32 -2.85 6.34 2.69
C ALA A 32 -1.70 5.60 2.03
N MET A 33 -0.53 5.62 2.63
CA MET A 33 0.64 4.89 2.13
C MET A 33 0.38 3.39 2.12
N TYR A 34 -0.27 2.88 3.16
CA TYR A 34 -0.62 1.47 3.24
C TYR A 34 -1.58 1.08 2.11
N TYR A 35 -2.67 1.83 1.93
CA TYR A 35 -3.63 1.55 0.86
C TYR A 35 -3.00 1.67 -0.52
N LEU A 36 -2.15 2.68 -0.70
CA LEU A 36 -1.46 2.87 -1.97
C LEU A 36 -0.56 1.66 -2.27
N GLY A 37 0.13 1.15 -1.25
CA GLY A 37 0.92 -0.06 -1.39
C GLY A 37 0.06 -1.26 -1.79
N MET A 38 -1.12 -1.40 -1.20
CA MET A 38 -2.04 -2.47 -1.56
C MET A 38 -2.47 -2.38 -3.01
N MET A 39 -2.73 -1.16 -3.49
CA MET A 39 -3.14 -0.96 -4.87
C MET A 39 -2.06 -1.40 -5.85
N TYR A 40 -0.80 -1.07 -5.57
CA TYR A 40 0.30 -1.53 -6.40
C TYR A 40 0.56 -3.02 -6.27
N TYR A 41 0.34 -3.57 -5.09
CA TYR A 41 0.53 -5.00 -4.86
C TYR A 41 -0.47 -5.84 -5.64
N GLU A 42 -1.73 -5.42 -5.65
CA GLU A 42 -2.80 -6.17 -6.30
C GLU A 42 -3.06 -5.72 -7.74
N GLY A 43 -2.57 -4.55 -8.12
CA GLY A 43 -2.85 -3.98 -9.43
C GLY A 43 -4.24 -3.37 -9.51
N TRP A 44 -4.68 -2.71 -8.45
CA TRP A 44 -6.00 -2.08 -8.39
C TRP A 44 -5.92 -0.62 -8.80
N GLY A 45 -6.40 -0.30 -9.99
CA GLY A 45 -6.38 1.06 -10.51
C GLY A 45 -5.03 1.50 -11.06
N VAL A 46 -4.01 0.65 -10.96
CA VAL A 46 -2.66 0.88 -11.48
C VAL A 46 -2.09 -0.45 -11.93
N ASP A 47 -1.03 -0.41 -12.70
CA ASP A 47 -0.31 -1.62 -13.05
C ASP A 47 0.34 -2.19 -11.79
N LYS A 48 0.26 -3.49 -11.64
CA LYS A 48 0.85 -4.20 -10.52
C LYS A 48 2.36 -3.95 -10.49
N ASP A 49 2.86 -3.50 -9.34
CA ASP A 49 4.28 -3.19 -9.17
C ASP A 49 4.68 -3.49 -7.74
N LEU A 50 5.28 -4.65 -7.55
CA LEU A 50 5.65 -5.11 -6.22
C LEU A 50 6.68 -4.20 -5.56
N ASP A 51 7.65 -3.70 -6.34
CA ASP A 51 8.68 -2.81 -5.80
C ASP A 51 8.08 -1.53 -5.23
N LYS A 52 7.13 -0.94 -5.94
CA LYS A 52 6.45 0.26 -5.45
C LYS A 52 5.61 -0.03 -4.23
N ALA A 53 4.94 -1.19 -4.20
CA ALA A 53 4.16 -1.59 -3.04
C ALA A 53 5.04 -1.67 -1.80
N ILE A 54 6.21 -2.31 -1.93
CA ILE A 54 7.15 -2.46 -0.82
C ILE A 54 7.66 -1.09 -0.38
N GLU A 55 7.99 -0.20 -1.30
CA GLU A 55 8.44 1.14 -0.97
C GLU A 55 7.41 1.91 -0.16
N TRP A 56 6.15 1.88 -0.59
CA TRP A 56 5.10 2.58 0.14
C TRP A 56 4.87 1.98 1.51
N TRP A 57 4.92 0.65 1.62
CA TRP A 57 4.77 -0.01 2.92
C TRP A 57 5.94 0.29 3.85
N LYS A 58 7.17 0.38 3.34
CA LYS A 58 8.31 0.76 4.16
C LYS A 58 8.14 2.18 4.71
N ARG A 59 7.67 3.09 3.88
CA ARG A 59 7.40 4.46 4.32
C ARG A 59 6.28 4.49 5.36
N ALA A 60 5.22 3.73 5.11
CA ALA A 60 4.10 3.66 6.04
C ALA A 60 4.54 3.08 7.39
N ASN A 61 5.38 2.06 7.37
CA ASN A 61 5.90 1.45 8.58
C ASN A 61 6.71 2.46 9.39
N ARG A 62 7.55 3.26 8.73
CA ARG A 62 8.31 4.32 9.43
C ARG A 62 7.41 5.35 10.08
N ARG A 63 6.22 5.52 9.56
CA ARG A 63 5.23 6.45 10.09
C ARG A 63 4.29 5.80 11.11
N GLY A 64 4.53 4.53 11.44
CA GLY A 64 3.77 3.85 12.48
C GLY A 64 2.64 2.97 12.03
N SER A 65 2.54 2.68 10.73
CA SER A 65 1.50 1.78 10.23
C SER A 65 1.83 0.34 10.57
N LEU A 66 1.04 -0.25 11.45
CA LEU A 66 1.19 -1.65 11.82
C LEU A 66 0.76 -2.58 10.70
N ASP A 67 -0.25 -2.17 9.94
CA ASP A 67 -0.72 -2.94 8.80
C ASP A 67 0.38 -3.08 7.75
N ALA A 68 1.09 -1.98 7.47
CA ALA A 68 2.21 -2.01 6.52
C ALA A 68 3.34 -2.88 7.04
N LYS A 69 3.63 -2.79 8.33
CA LYS A 69 4.65 -3.64 8.95
C LYS A 69 4.31 -5.10 8.78
N TYR A 70 3.04 -5.45 9.00
CA TYR A 70 2.58 -6.82 8.84
C TYR A 70 2.78 -7.30 7.40
N MET A 71 2.40 -6.47 6.42
CA MET A 71 2.56 -6.82 5.01
C MET A 71 4.02 -7.04 4.65
N LEU A 72 4.91 -6.17 5.14
CA LEU A 72 6.34 -6.33 4.90
C LEU A 72 6.88 -7.63 5.47
N GLN A 73 6.46 -7.98 6.68
CA GLN A 73 6.89 -9.22 7.32
C GLN A 73 6.40 -10.45 6.54
N THR A 74 5.17 -10.39 6.06
CA THR A 74 4.60 -11.49 5.27
C THR A 74 5.37 -11.70 3.97
N ILE A 75 5.65 -10.62 3.27
CA ILE A 75 6.39 -10.68 2.01
C ILE A 75 7.84 -11.14 2.24
N CYS A 76 8.50 -10.58 3.24
CA CYS A 76 9.87 -10.93 3.56
C CYS A 76 10.00 -12.39 3.97
N SER A 77 9.06 -12.90 4.75
CA SER A 77 9.04 -14.30 5.13
C SER A 77 8.93 -15.21 3.92
N THR A 78 8.04 -14.87 3.00
CA THR A 78 7.87 -15.63 1.77
C THR A 78 9.13 -15.60 0.93
N SER A 79 9.73 -14.42 0.79
CA SER A 79 10.98 -14.26 0.04
C SER A 79 12.12 -15.06 0.66
N SER A 80 12.19 -15.06 1.99
CA SER A 80 13.22 -15.82 2.71
C SER A 80 13.08 -17.31 2.46
N VAL A 81 11.86 -17.81 2.44
CA VAL A 81 11.61 -19.23 2.15
C VAL A 81 12.10 -19.58 0.75
N PHE A 82 11.79 -18.76 -0.23
CA PHE A 82 12.24 -18.99 -1.60
C PHE A 82 13.75 -18.88 -1.74
N ALA A 83 14.35 -17.94 -1.02
CA ALA A 83 15.78 -17.71 -1.10
C ALA A 83 16.60 -18.90 -0.61
N ARG A 84 16.04 -19.72 0.24
CA ARG A 84 16.73 -20.89 0.78
C ARG A 84 16.77 -22.08 -0.17
N GLU A 85 15.91 -22.06 -1.14
CA GLU A 85 15.86 -23.13 -2.13
C GLU A 85 16.76 -22.85 -3.32
#